data_56f1baddd23bf7b23f8f8d9c2683b7fb
#
_entry.id   56f1baddd23bf7b23f8f8d9c2683b7fb
#
_cell.length_a   1.000
_cell.length_b   1.000
_cell.length_c   1.000
_cell.angle_alpha   90.00
_cell.angle_beta   90.00
_cell.angle_gamma   90.00
#
_symmetry.space_group_name_H-M   'P 1'
#
loop_
_entity.id
_entity.type
_entity.pdbx_description
1 polymer ?
#
loop_
_entity_poly.entity_id
_entity_poly.type
_entity_poly.pdbx_seq_one_letter_code
_entity_poly.pdbx_strand_id
1 'polypeptide(L)'
;MYKNVFIVIFSLLFANQVFAKNTGILVSIKPLHSLVSAVVGKTDKVSLLIKGSMSPHSFALKPSDTKLLNNSAVFFYIDDQLESALKKTVGGLPNDVNVFKVSTFKNLNFLPVREDVNWEEDGHDHHGHGHDHGSNDIHFWLDPDNAIKIIKGITQKLSSIYPENISAYKTNAKQIIQKIVTLDSSLKANLESIKNKPYIVFHDAYQYFEKAYNLNAIGSILLDPELPPSPQRIIKIRTKIENLKAHCVFKEPQFKAKIINTVIEGSEIKVGILDPLGANIEPGPEMYLNLLNDLSKNLTGCLSL
;
A
#
# COMPACT_ATOMS: atom_id res chain seq x y z
N MET A 1 19.03 -47.63 70.58
CA MET A 1 19.63 -47.25 69.28
C MET A 1 18.50 -46.87 68.34
N TYR A 2 18.20 -45.56 68.18
CA TYR A 2 17.19 -45.08 67.26
C TYR A 2 17.90 -44.56 65.99
N LYS A 3 17.62 -45.16 64.82
CA LYS A 3 18.13 -44.71 63.55
C LYS A 3 17.15 -43.64 63.01
N ASN A 4 17.64 -42.42 62.97
CA ASN A 4 16.91 -41.33 62.27
C ASN A 4 17.06 -41.48 60.74
N VAL A 5 15.95 -41.75 60.07
CA VAL A 5 15.85 -41.69 58.59
C VAL A 5 15.47 -40.28 58.20
N PHE A 6 16.43 -39.55 57.61
CA PHE A 6 16.16 -38.23 56.97
C PHE A 6 15.58 -38.48 55.57
N ILE A 7 14.32 -38.20 55.40
CA ILE A 7 13.66 -38.13 54.05
C ILE A 7 13.92 -36.75 53.45
N VAL A 8 14.81 -36.69 52.46
CA VAL A 8 15.05 -35.49 51.67
C VAL A 8 13.96 -35.42 50.57
N ILE A 9 12.97 -34.55 50.74
CA ILE A 9 11.97 -34.26 49.73
C ILE A 9 12.59 -33.32 48.71
N PHE A 10 12.92 -33.84 47.52
CA PHE A 10 13.43 -33.08 46.37
C PHE A 10 12.21 -32.46 45.65
N SER A 11 11.86 -31.24 46.02
CA SER A 11 10.81 -30.47 45.31
C SER A 11 11.30 -30.06 43.93
N LEU A 12 10.87 -30.76 42.89
CA LEU A 12 11.04 -30.37 41.50
C LEU A 12 10.21 -29.13 41.24
N LEU A 13 10.84 -27.96 41.29
CA LEU A 13 10.29 -26.70 40.75
C LEU A 13 10.25 -26.82 39.24
N PHE A 14 9.10 -27.21 38.67
CA PHE A 14 8.80 -27.01 37.28
C PHE A 14 8.70 -25.50 37.07
N ALA A 15 9.78 -24.87 36.62
CA ALA A 15 9.74 -23.53 36.08
C ALA A 15 8.89 -23.59 34.80
N ASN A 16 7.62 -23.21 34.89
CA ASN A 16 6.83 -22.89 33.71
C ASN A 16 7.53 -21.75 32.99
N GLN A 17 8.23 -22.06 31.91
CA GLN A 17 8.71 -21.06 30.99
C GLN A 17 7.46 -20.42 30.36
N VAL A 18 7.05 -19.29 30.92
CA VAL A 18 6.09 -18.39 30.26
C VAL A 18 6.83 -17.84 29.06
N PHE A 19 6.65 -18.48 27.92
CA PHE A 19 7.01 -17.88 26.65
C PHE A 19 6.27 -16.55 26.59
N ALA A 20 7.01 -15.45 26.54
CA ALA A 20 6.43 -14.14 26.34
C ALA A 20 5.60 -14.20 25.04
N LYS A 21 4.26 -14.12 25.18
CA LYS A 21 3.35 -14.13 24.05
C LYS A 21 3.74 -12.95 23.15
N ASN A 22 3.94 -13.21 21.86
CA ASN A 22 4.14 -12.16 20.88
C ASN A 22 3.03 -11.12 21.02
N THR A 23 3.40 -9.85 21.04
CA THR A 23 2.47 -8.75 21.29
C THR A 23 2.52 -7.73 20.18
N GLY A 24 1.37 -7.11 19.92
CA GLY A 24 1.25 -6.01 18.98
C GLY A 24 1.00 -6.42 17.53
N ILE A 25 0.55 -5.46 16.79
CA ILE A 25 0.19 -5.59 15.38
C ILE A 25 1.24 -4.83 14.55
N LEU A 26 1.83 -5.53 13.58
CA LEU A 26 2.79 -4.96 12.62
C LEU A 26 2.13 -4.84 11.25
N VAL A 27 2.43 -3.77 10.53
CA VAL A 27 1.90 -3.52 9.19
C VAL A 27 3.01 -3.05 8.27
N SER A 28 2.96 -3.46 7.00
CA SER A 28 4.04 -3.18 6.04
C SER A 28 4.14 -1.71 5.64
N ILE A 29 3.09 -1.12 5.08
CA ILE A 29 3.08 0.23 4.50
C ILE A 29 2.12 1.19 5.21
N LYS A 30 2.36 2.51 5.08
CA LYS A 30 1.56 3.55 5.74
C LYS A 30 0.05 3.53 5.43
N PRO A 31 -0.42 3.39 4.17
CA PRO A 31 -1.84 3.33 3.90
C PRO A 31 -2.53 2.18 4.63
N LEU A 32 -1.94 0.99 4.59
CA LEU A 32 -2.46 -0.18 5.29
C LEU A 32 -2.38 0.00 6.82
N HIS A 33 -1.29 0.58 7.34
CA HIS A 33 -1.15 0.91 8.75
C HIS A 33 -2.27 1.83 9.22
N SER A 34 -2.66 2.81 8.41
CA SER A 34 -3.77 3.71 8.75
C SER A 34 -5.10 2.96 8.86
N LEU A 35 -5.41 2.09 7.90
CA LEU A 35 -6.66 1.31 7.91
C LEU A 35 -6.70 0.35 9.10
N VAL A 36 -5.58 -0.32 9.42
CA VAL A 36 -5.48 -1.19 10.60
C VAL A 36 -5.60 -0.37 11.88
N SER A 37 -4.90 0.76 12.00
CA SER A 37 -4.95 1.64 13.17
C SER A 37 -6.36 2.19 13.40
N ALA A 38 -7.09 2.50 12.32
CA ALA A 38 -8.46 2.97 12.42
C ALA A 38 -9.41 1.89 12.98
N VAL A 39 -9.21 0.61 12.63
CA VAL A 39 -10.00 -0.51 13.17
C VAL A 39 -9.62 -0.80 14.62
N VAL A 40 -8.32 -0.85 14.92
CA VAL A 40 -7.78 -1.16 16.24
C VAL A 40 -8.16 -0.08 17.26
N GLY A 41 -8.07 1.20 16.88
CA GLY A 41 -8.37 2.32 17.77
C GLY A 41 -7.41 2.37 18.96
N LYS A 42 -7.96 2.29 20.18
CA LYS A 42 -7.20 2.34 21.43
C LYS A 42 -6.94 0.95 22.05
N THR A 43 -7.37 -0.13 21.40
CA THR A 43 -7.28 -1.48 22.00
C THR A 43 -5.87 -2.05 21.98
N ASP A 44 -5.06 -1.66 21.00
CA ASP A 44 -3.68 -2.12 20.87
C ASP A 44 -2.83 -1.09 20.10
N LYS A 45 -1.51 -1.30 20.09
CA LYS A 45 -0.56 -0.50 19.32
C LYS A 45 -0.29 -1.14 17.97
N VAL A 46 -0.44 -0.35 16.90
CA VAL A 46 -0.07 -0.73 15.55
C VAL A 46 1.30 -0.16 15.20
N SER A 47 2.20 -1.00 14.76
CA SER A 47 3.57 -0.63 14.36
C SER A 47 3.72 -0.68 12.84
N LEU A 48 4.52 0.24 12.28
CA LEU A 48 4.80 0.34 10.86
C LEU A 48 6.19 -0.21 10.55
N LEU A 49 6.31 -1.10 9.54
CA LEU A 49 7.57 -1.71 9.11
C LEU A 49 8.33 -0.78 8.17
N ILE A 50 7.72 -0.37 7.04
CA ILE A 50 8.34 0.46 6.00
C ILE A 50 8.03 1.93 6.30
N LYS A 51 9.06 2.66 6.77
CA LYS A 51 8.92 4.03 7.29
C LYS A 51 9.42 5.09 6.32
N GLY A 52 8.94 6.32 6.49
CA GLY A 52 9.41 7.48 5.72
C GLY A 52 9.00 7.40 4.25
N SER A 53 9.94 7.73 3.36
CA SER A 53 9.78 7.72 1.91
C SER A 53 10.41 6.49 1.24
N MET A 54 10.58 5.38 1.98
CA MET A 54 11.09 4.15 1.38
C MET A 54 10.05 3.54 0.44
N SER A 55 10.49 3.14 -0.76
CA SER A 55 9.66 2.38 -1.69
C SER A 55 9.49 0.94 -1.19
N PRO A 56 8.26 0.39 -1.11
CA PRO A 56 8.05 -1.01 -0.78
C PRO A 56 8.58 -1.97 -1.85
N HIS A 57 8.70 -1.52 -3.11
CA HIS A 57 9.23 -2.33 -4.22
C HIS A 57 10.71 -2.68 -4.02
N SER A 58 11.52 -1.74 -3.51
CA SER A 58 12.96 -1.92 -3.24
C SER A 58 13.31 -2.03 -1.75
N PHE A 59 12.30 -2.21 -0.89
CA PHE A 59 12.54 -2.35 0.53
C PHE A 59 13.46 -3.54 0.83
N ALA A 60 14.55 -3.28 1.56
CA ALA A 60 15.46 -4.32 2.03
C ALA A 60 15.33 -4.50 3.53
N LEU A 61 15.07 -5.74 3.98
CA LEU A 61 14.97 -6.09 5.39
C LEU A 61 16.29 -5.92 6.12
N LYS A 62 16.24 -5.22 7.24
CA LYS A 62 17.34 -5.13 8.21
C LYS A 62 17.15 -6.15 9.33
N PRO A 63 18.20 -6.53 10.08
CA PRO A 63 18.06 -7.41 11.25
C PRO A 63 17.03 -6.91 12.28
N SER A 64 16.91 -5.58 12.44
CA SER A 64 15.88 -4.97 13.30
C SER A 64 14.46 -5.23 12.80
N ASP A 65 14.25 -5.26 11.50
CA ASP A 65 12.93 -5.47 10.88
C ASP A 65 12.52 -6.95 11.03
N THR A 66 13.47 -7.86 10.85
CA THR A 66 13.26 -9.30 11.11
C THR A 66 12.90 -9.54 12.58
N LYS A 67 13.55 -8.82 13.52
CA LYS A 67 13.21 -8.90 14.93
C LYS A 67 11.78 -8.38 15.21
N LEU A 68 11.36 -7.30 14.57
CA LEU A 68 9.99 -6.77 14.67
C LEU A 68 8.97 -7.81 14.16
N LEU A 69 9.23 -8.42 13.02
CA LEU A 69 8.39 -9.47 12.43
C LEU A 69 8.24 -10.66 13.37
N ASN A 70 9.35 -11.19 13.88
CA ASN A 70 9.35 -12.36 14.79
C ASN A 70 8.65 -12.10 16.13
N ASN A 71 8.61 -10.85 16.60
CA ASN A 71 8.02 -10.47 17.88
C ASN A 71 6.57 -9.96 17.76
N SER A 72 6.01 -9.87 16.53
CA SER A 72 4.63 -9.44 16.33
C SER A 72 3.66 -10.60 16.54
N ALA A 73 2.48 -10.32 17.11
CA ALA A 73 1.39 -11.30 17.19
C ALA A 73 0.62 -11.39 15.87
N VAL A 74 0.54 -10.28 15.15
CA VAL A 74 -0.17 -10.14 13.87
C VAL A 74 0.66 -9.32 12.91
N PHE A 75 0.76 -9.77 11.66
CA PHE A 75 1.41 -9.03 10.59
C PHE A 75 0.49 -8.91 9.36
N PHE A 76 0.23 -7.68 8.92
CA PHE A 76 -0.48 -7.38 7.68
C PHE A 76 0.48 -6.81 6.65
N TYR A 77 0.44 -7.32 5.41
CA TYR A 77 1.17 -6.80 4.26
C TYR A 77 0.32 -6.89 2.98
N ILE A 78 0.65 -6.14 1.96
CA ILE A 78 -0.17 -6.04 0.74
C ILE A 78 -0.07 -7.32 -0.08
N ASP A 79 1.11 -7.59 -0.66
CA ASP A 79 1.34 -8.74 -1.55
C ASP A 79 2.85 -9.00 -1.73
N ASP A 80 3.21 -10.25 -2.09
CA ASP A 80 4.59 -10.64 -2.39
C ASP A 80 5.18 -9.90 -3.60
N GLN A 81 4.34 -9.36 -4.49
CA GLN A 81 4.77 -8.56 -5.64
C GLN A 81 5.19 -7.15 -5.23
N LEU A 82 4.49 -6.55 -4.26
CA LEU A 82 4.84 -5.21 -3.75
C LEU A 82 6.05 -5.29 -2.80
N GLU A 83 5.96 -6.19 -1.81
CA GLU A 83 6.98 -6.32 -0.77
C GLU A 83 7.82 -7.58 -1.00
N SER A 84 8.49 -7.66 -2.15
CA SER A 84 9.22 -8.86 -2.60
C SER A 84 10.27 -9.37 -1.59
N ALA A 85 10.89 -8.46 -0.85
CA ALA A 85 11.83 -8.81 0.23
C ALA A 85 11.18 -9.58 1.39
N LEU A 86 9.86 -9.46 1.59
CA LEU A 86 9.14 -10.15 2.66
C LEU A 86 8.82 -11.61 2.33
N LYS A 87 8.73 -11.98 1.04
CA LYS A 87 8.28 -13.30 0.57
C LYS A 87 8.97 -14.47 1.29
N LYS A 88 10.31 -14.44 1.35
CA LYS A 88 11.08 -15.50 2.03
C LYS A 88 10.95 -15.44 3.56
N THR A 89 10.97 -14.23 4.10
CA THR A 89 10.92 -13.99 5.54
C THR A 89 9.59 -14.42 6.14
N VAL A 90 8.49 -14.07 5.47
CA VAL A 90 7.13 -14.44 5.90
C VAL A 90 6.96 -15.96 5.99
N GLY A 91 7.51 -16.72 5.04
CA GLY A 91 7.46 -18.20 5.08
C GLY A 91 8.28 -18.83 6.21
N GLY A 92 9.19 -18.09 6.84
CA GLY A 92 10.03 -18.56 7.95
C GLY A 92 9.67 -17.97 9.33
N LEU A 93 8.57 -17.22 9.43
CA LEU A 93 8.14 -16.65 10.71
C LEU A 93 7.67 -17.74 11.69
N PRO A 94 7.78 -17.51 13.00
CA PRO A 94 7.25 -18.41 14.02
C PRO A 94 5.74 -18.67 13.83
N ASN A 95 5.29 -19.88 14.17
CA ASN A 95 3.89 -20.30 13.99
C ASN A 95 2.87 -19.51 14.80
N ASP A 96 3.31 -18.77 15.81
CA ASP A 96 2.47 -17.92 16.66
C ASP A 96 2.30 -16.49 16.10
N VAL A 97 2.98 -16.17 15.00
CA VAL A 97 2.76 -14.94 14.23
C VAL A 97 1.64 -15.15 13.21
N ASN A 98 0.52 -14.45 13.39
CA ASN A 98 -0.60 -14.49 12.44
C ASN A 98 -0.32 -13.57 11.25
N VAL A 99 0.02 -14.13 10.10
CA VAL A 99 0.35 -13.38 8.89
C VAL A 99 -0.84 -13.28 7.95
N PHE A 100 -1.15 -12.05 7.48
CA PHE A 100 -2.24 -11.79 6.55
C PHE A 100 -1.76 -11.01 5.34
N LYS A 101 -1.81 -11.66 4.18
CA LYS A 101 -1.63 -11.06 2.87
C LYS A 101 -2.96 -10.43 2.45
N VAL A 102 -3.00 -9.11 2.33
CA VAL A 102 -4.24 -8.35 2.08
C VAL A 102 -4.82 -8.63 0.71
N SER A 103 -3.99 -8.87 -0.31
CA SER A 103 -4.44 -9.26 -1.65
C SER A 103 -5.30 -10.53 -1.67
N THR A 104 -5.25 -11.37 -0.62
CA THR A 104 -6.10 -12.57 -0.48
C THR A 104 -7.44 -12.32 0.20
N PHE A 105 -7.75 -11.07 0.57
CA PHE A 105 -9.02 -10.75 1.18
C PHE A 105 -10.16 -10.87 0.17
N LYS A 106 -11.33 -11.30 0.66
CA LYS A 106 -12.50 -11.54 -0.21
C LYS A 106 -13.04 -10.25 -0.83
N ASN A 107 -13.53 -10.39 -2.05
CA ASN A 107 -14.26 -9.35 -2.79
C ASN A 107 -13.45 -8.11 -3.16
N LEU A 108 -12.12 -8.14 -3.12
CA LEU A 108 -11.30 -7.07 -3.67
C LEU A 108 -11.51 -6.99 -5.19
N ASN A 109 -11.59 -5.78 -5.71
CA ASN A 109 -11.57 -5.52 -7.15
C ASN A 109 -10.10 -5.47 -7.59
N PHE A 110 -9.72 -6.30 -8.55
CA PHE A 110 -8.40 -6.25 -9.16
C PHE A 110 -8.48 -5.71 -10.58
N LEU A 111 -7.49 -4.92 -10.95
CA LEU A 111 -7.25 -4.45 -12.30
C LEU A 111 -6.01 -5.16 -12.85
N PRO A 112 -5.96 -5.50 -14.14
CA PRO A 112 -4.75 -6.05 -14.73
C PRO A 112 -3.64 -5.00 -14.75
N VAL A 113 -2.38 -5.45 -14.70
CA VAL A 113 -1.22 -4.58 -14.95
C VAL A 113 -1.30 -4.03 -16.36
N ARG A 114 -1.01 -2.75 -16.54
CA ARG A 114 -0.90 -2.13 -17.88
C ARG A 114 0.47 -2.45 -18.47
N GLU A 115 0.50 -3.19 -19.58
CA GLU A 115 1.73 -3.74 -20.15
C GLU A 115 2.53 -2.76 -21.03
N ASP A 116 1.85 -1.73 -21.60
CA ASP A 116 2.50 -0.79 -22.51
C ASP A 116 2.51 0.64 -21.93
N VAL A 117 3.42 1.43 -22.51
CA VAL A 117 3.52 2.88 -22.33
C VAL A 117 2.30 3.58 -22.92
N ASN A 118 1.68 2.97 -23.92
CA ASN A 118 0.49 3.44 -24.60
C ASN A 118 -0.73 2.84 -23.90
N TRP A 119 -1.35 3.60 -23.02
CA TRP A 119 -2.63 3.25 -22.41
C TRP A 119 -3.83 3.59 -23.32
N GLU A 120 -3.59 3.66 -24.63
CA GLU A 120 -4.64 3.81 -25.64
C GLU A 120 -5.26 2.43 -25.88
N GLU A 121 -6.59 2.38 -25.91
CA GLU A 121 -7.34 1.23 -26.43
C GLU A 121 -7.12 1.15 -27.95
N ASP A 122 -5.94 0.71 -28.36
CA ASP A 122 -5.71 0.29 -29.74
C ASP A 122 -6.48 -1.00 -29.98
N GLY A 123 -7.63 -0.88 -30.63
CA GLY A 123 -8.47 -1.99 -31.07
C GLY A 123 -7.80 -2.87 -32.14
N HIS A 124 -6.55 -3.25 -31.93
CA HIS A 124 -5.81 -4.17 -32.79
C HIS A 124 -5.50 -5.46 -32.03
N ASP A 125 -6.20 -6.50 -32.41
CA ASP A 125 -5.89 -7.89 -32.08
C ASP A 125 -4.43 -8.22 -32.41
N HIS A 126 -3.54 -8.12 -31.45
CA HIS A 126 -2.20 -8.67 -31.56
C HIS A 126 -2.20 -10.15 -31.12
N HIS A 127 -2.35 -11.03 -32.11
CA HIS A 127 -1.99 -12.44 -31.99
C HIS A 127 -0.48 -12.55 -31.71
N GLY A 128 -0.11 -13.13 -30.58
CA GLY A 128 1.14 -13.84 -30.52
C GLY A 128 2.09 -13.43 -29.40
N HIS A 129 2.34 -14.40 -28.63
CA HIS A 129 3.39 -14.78 -27.69
C HIS A 129 2.96 -14.75 -26.24
N GLY A 130 2.81 -15.97 -25.69
CA GLY A 130 2.39 -16.23 -24.32
C GLY A 130 3.33 -15.64 -23.29
N HIS A 131 2.97 -14.49 -22.82
CA HIS A 131 3.41 -13.95 -21.56
C HIS A 131 2.32 -14.23 -20.54
N ASP A 132 2.72 -14.52 -19.33
CA ASP A 132 1.87 -14.89 -18.20
C ASP A 132 0.84 -13.79 -17.93
N HIS A 133 -0.32 -13.84 -18.60
CA HIS A 133 -1.42 -12.88 -18.53
C HIS A 133 -2.17 -12.97 -17.20
N GLY A 134 -1.48 -12.81 -16.06
CA GLY A 134 -2.05 -13.09 -14.75
C GLY A 134 -1.67 -12.17 -13.61
N SER A 135 -0.83 -11.16 -13.81
CA SER A 135 -0.49 -10.26 -12.71
C SER A 135 -1.49 -9.12 -12.60
N ASN A 136 -2.07 -8.97 -11.39
CA ASN A 136 -2.92 -7.84 -11.06
C ASN A 136 -2.05 -6.64 -10.63
N ASP A 137 -2.52 -5.44 -10.91
CA ASP A 137 -1.99 -4.22 -10.30
C ASP A 137 -2.20 -4.28 -8.78
N ILE A 138 -1.09 -4.16 -8.05
CA ILE A 138 -1.03 -4.33 -6.60
C ILE A 138 -1.35 -3.08 -5.80
N HIS A 139 -1.57 -1.93 -6.46
CA HIS A 139 -1.85 -0.64 -5.81
C HIS A 139 -3.35 -0.45 -5.45
N PHE A 140 -4.04 -1.56 -5.23
CA PHE A 140 -5.49 -1.63 -5.04
C PHE A 140 -6.01 -0.87 -3.80
N TRP A 141 -5.15 -0.47 -2.87
CA TRP A 141 -5.54 0.36 -1.73
C TRP A 141 -5.94 1.79 -2.13
N LEU A 142 -5.60 2.25 -3.33
CA LEU A 142 -5.97 3.57 -3.84
C LEU A 142 -7.42 3.66 -4.35
N ASP A 143 -8.13 2.54 -4.43
CA ASP A 143 -9.59 2.50 -4.63
C ASP A 143 -10.30 2.59 -3.27
N PRO A 144 -11.13 3.63 -3.02
CA PRO A 144 -11.92 3.73 -1.79
C PRO A 144 -12.82 2.52 -1.52
N ASP A 145 -13.33 1.90 -2.58
CA ASP A 145 -14.16 0.69 -2.46
C ASP A 145 -13.35 -0.51 -1.96
N ASN A 146 -12.13 -0.68 -2.47
CA ASN A 146 -11.21 -1.69 -1.97
C ASN A 146 -10.78 -1.41 -0.53
N ALA A 147 -10.55 -0.14 -0.16
CA ALA A 147 -10.22 0.22 1.21
C ALA A 147 -11.33 -0.18 2.20
N ILE A 148 -12.60 -0.02 1.82
CA ILE A 148 -13.74 -0.50 2.61
C ILE A 148 -13.71 -2.03 2.75
N LYS A 149 -13.39 -2.76 1.70
CA LYS A 149 -13.27 -4.23 1.72
C LYS A 149 -12.09 -4.68 2.57
N ILE A 150 -10.96 -3.98 2.49
CA ILE A 150 -9.77 -4.20 3.34
C ILE A 150 -10.13 -4.01 4.81
N ILE A 151 -10.83 -2.92 5.18
CA ILE A 151 -11.29 -2.68 6.55
C ILE A 151 -12.16 -3.82 7.07
N LYS A 152 -13.11 -4.30 6.26
CA LYS A 152 -13.94 -5.45 6.62
C LYS A 152 -13.12 -6.72 6.85
N GLY A 153 -12.14 -6.99 5.98
CA GLY A 153 -11.21 -8.10 6.12
C GLY A 153 -10.35 -8.01 7.38
N ILE A 154 -9.75 -6.84 7.64
CA ILE A 154 -8.98 -6.56 8.86
C ILE A 154 -9.85 -6.80 10.10
N THR A 155 -11.08 -6.25 10.12
CA THR A 155 -12.02 -6.41 11.23
C THR A 155 -12.32 -7.88 11.49
N GLN A 156 -12.57 -8.67 10.45
CA GLN A 156 -12.82 -10.11 10.57
C GLN A 156 -11.62 -10.85 11.15
N LYS A 157 -10.40 -10.58 10.64
CA LYS A 157 -9.16 -11.24 11.08
C LYS A 157 -8.84 -10.90 12.52
N LEU A 158 -8.85 -9.63 12.89
CA LEU A 158 -8.59 -9.19 14.26
C LEU A 158 -9.66 -9.71 15.24
N SER A 159 -10.93 -9.74 14.85
CA SER A 159 -12.00 -10.31 15.68
C SER A 159 -11.84 -11.81 15.95
N SER A 160 -11.19 -12.55 15.07
CA SER A 160 -10.91 -13.97 15.30
C SER A 160 -9.73 -14.21 16.24
N ILE A 161 -8.77 -13.28 16.30
CA ILE A 161 -7.58 -13.38 17.18
C ILE A 161 -7.86 -12.79 18.56
N TYR A 162 -8.62 -11.69 18.61
CA TYR A 162 -8.93 -10.91 19.80
C TYR A 162 -10.45 -10.79 19.98
N PRO A 163 -11.15 -11.89 20.33
CA PRO A 163 -12.61 -11.90 20.42
C PRO A 163 -13.18 -10.93 21.47
N GLU A 164 -12.38 -10.60 22.49
CA GLU A 164 -12.73 -9.60 23.51
C GLU A 164 -12.90 -8.18 22.94
N ASN A 165 -12.27 -7.88 21.81
CA ASN A 165 -12.28 -6.56 21.18
C ASN A 165 -13.29 -6.46 20.00
N ILE A 166 -14.09 -7.47 19.71
CA ILE A 166 -15.01 -7.52 18.55
C ILE A 166 -15.91 -6.29 18.46
N SER A 167 -16.50 -5.87 19.58
CA SER A 167 -17.41 -4.71 19.62
C SER A 167 -16.72 -3.42 19.24
N ALA A 168 -15.51 -3.20 19.78
CA ALA A 168 -14.69 -2.03 19.47
C ALA A 168 -14.27 -2.02 17.98
N TYR A 169 -13.77 -3.15 17.47
CA TYR A 169 -13.37 -3.25 16.06
C TYR A 169 -14.52 -2.99 15.09
N LYS A 170 -15.71 -3.56 15.34
CA LYS A 170 -16.89 -3.33 14.50
C LYS A 170 -17.35 -1.87 14.54
N THR A 171 -17.32 -1.25 15.72
CA THR A 171 -17.71 0.16 15.89
C THR A 171 -16.73 1.08 15.13
N ASN A 172 -15.43 0.87 15.32
CA ASN A 172 -14.37 1.65 14.67
C ASN A 172 -14.41 1.47 13.15
N ALA A 173 -14.57 0.22 12.68
CA ALA A 173 -14.70 -0.08 11.25
C ALA A 173 -15.89 0.66 10.62
N LYS A 174 -17.06 0.69 11.28
CA LYS A 174 -18.22 1.44 10.80
C LYS A 174 -17.93 2.94 10.69
N GLN A 175 -17.22 3.51 11.66
CA GLN A 175 -16.86 4.94 11.66
C GLN A 175 -15.91 5.30 10.52
N ILE A 176 -14.83 4.53 10.33
CA ILE A 176 -13.86 4.83 9.26
C ILE A 176 -14.48 4.58 7.87
N ILE A 177 -15.30 3.55 7.70
CA ILE A 177 -16.02 3.30 6.44
C ILE A 177 -16.92 4.50 6.12
N GLN A 178 -17.67 5.04 7.07
CA GLN A 178 -18.50 6.21 6.85
C GLN A 178 -17.68 7.44 6.43
N LYS A 179 -16.52 7.66 7.04
CA LYS A 179 -15.59 8.74 6.65
C LYS A 179 -15.08 8.56 5.21
N ILE A 180 -14.73 7.33 4.81
CA ILE A 180 -14.28 7.02 3.45
C ILE A 180 -15.41 7.29 2.44
N VAL A 181 -16.64 6.85 2.71
CA VAL A 181 -17.81 7.10 1.83
C VAL A 181 -18.07 8.59 1.65
N THR A 182 -18.00 9.36 2.76
CA THR A 182 -18.17 10.82 2.70
C THR A 182 -17.05 11.49 1.90
N LEU A 183 -15.81 11.06 2.13
CA LEU A 183 -14.64 11.56 1.39
C LEU A 183 -14.74 11.23 -0.10
N ASP A 184 -15.07 9.99 -0.45
CA ASP A 184 -15.22 9.54 -1.84
C ASP A 184 -16.20 10.44 -2.62
N SER A 185 -17.34 10.78 -2.01
CA SER A 185 -18.31 11.70 -2.60
C SER A 185 -17.73 13.11 -2.84
N SER A 186 -16.94 13.61 -1.88
CA SER A 186 -16.26 14.91 -2.01
C SER A 186 -15.18 14.88 -3.09
N LEU A 187 -14.41 13.78 -3.17
CA LEU A 187 -13.37 13.63 -4.20
C LEU A 187 -13.96 13.58 -5.61
N LYS A 188 -15.09 12.89 -5.81
CA LYS A 188 -15.81 12.88 -7.09
C LYS A 188 -16.18 14.30 -7.55
N ALA A 189 -16.70 15.11 -6.64
CA ALA A 189 -17.05 16.50 -6.95
C ALA A 189 -15.81 17.36 -7.27
N ASN A 190 -14.75 17.22 -6.47
CA ASN A 190 -13.53 18.01 -6.62
C ASN A 190 -12.75 17.69 -7.90
N LEU A 191 -12.75 16.43 -8.34
CA LEU A 191 -12.01 15.96 -9.50
C LEU A 191 -12.78 16.11 -10.82
N GLU A 192 -14.09 16.39 -10.78
CA GLU A 192 -14.94 16.48 -11.97
C GLU A 192 -14.42 17.47 -13.01
N SER A 193 -13.91 18.63 -12.57
CA SER A 193 -13.41 19.69 -13.47
C SER A 193 -12.12 19.33 -14.20
N ILE A 194 -11.38 18.32 -13.74
CA ILE A 194 -10.07 17.93 -14.29
C ILE A 194 -10.08 16.55 -14.94
N LYS A 195 -11.17 15.80 -14.91
CA LYS A 195 -11.25 14.41 -15.36
C LYS A 195 -10.77 14.17 -16.80
N ASN A 196 -10.94 15.16 -17.69
CA ASN A 196 -10.51 15.06 -19.08
C ASN A 196 -9.13 15.68 -19.35
N LYS A 197 -8.43 16.19 -18.32
CA LYS A 197 -7.13 16.81 -18.48
C LYS A 197 -6.04 15.74 -18.56
N PRO A 198 -5.30 15.63 -19.70
CA PRO A 198 -4.27 14.60 -19.82
C PRO A 198 -3.06 14.91 -18.94
N TYR A 199 -2.53 13.86 -18.27
CA TYR A 199 -1.34 13.94 -17.45
C TYR A 199 -0.53 12.65 -17.48
N ILE A 200 0.71 12.73 -17.03
CA ILE A 200 1.65 11.60 -16.93
C ILE A 200 2.06 11.41 -15.49
N VAL A 201 2.08 10.17 -15.02
CA VAL A 201 2.54 9.80 -13.68
C VAL A 201 3.97 9.29 -13.71
N PHE A 202 4.62 9.22 -12.54
CA PHE A 202 5.99 8.72 -12.44
C PHE A 202 6.06 7.22 -12.70
N HIS A 203 5.33 6.42 -11.92
CA HIS A 203 5.12 5.01 -12.20
C HIS A 203 3.63 4.66 -12.18
N ASP A 204 3.28 3.48 -12.68
CA ASP A 204 1.90 3.04 -12.83
C ASP A 204 1.30 2.54 -11.50
N ALA A 205 1.12 3.46 -10.55
CA ALA A 205 0.54 3.16 -9.24
C ALA A 205 -0.90 3.62 -9.07
N TYR A 206 -1.40 4.46 -9.96
CA TYR A 206 -2.63 5.24 -9.71
C TYR A 206 -3.86 4.71 -10.44
N GLN A 207 -3.76 3.59 -11.16
CA GLN A 207 -4.81 3.04 -12.01
C GLN A 207 -6.17 2.90 -11.28
N TYR A 208 -6.14 2.48 -10.02
CA TYR A 208 -7.36 2.34 -9.21
C TYR A 208 -8.00 3.69 -8.89
N PHE A 209 -7.18 4.67 -8.50
CA PHE A 209 -7.66 6.03 -8.24
C PHE A 209 -8.16 6.71 -9.53
N GLU A 210 -7.45 6.54 -10.62
CA GLU A 210 -7.83 7.03 -11.95
C GLU A 210 -9.19 6.47 -12.38
N LYS A 211 -9.39 5.17 -12.22
CA LYS A 211 -10.65 4.50 -12.55
C LYS A 211 -11.79 4.94 -11.64
N ALA A 212 -11.56 5.07 -10.33
CA ALA A 212 -12.58 5.49 -9.37
C ALA A 212 -13.14 6.88 -9.68
N TYR A 213 -12.32 7.77 -10.23
CA TYR A 213 -12.68 9.18 -10.51
C TYR A 213 -12.68 9.54 -12.00
N ASN A 214 -12.56 8.55 -12.88
CA ASN A 214 -12.57 8.73 -14.34
C ASN A 214 -11.54 9.78 -14.81
N LEU A 215 -10.30 9.68 -14.32
CA LEU A 215 -9.21 10.61 -14.62
C LEU A 215 -8.48 10.19 -15.90
N ASN A 216 -7.90 11.15 -16.61
CA ASN A 216 -7.24 10.95 -17.90
C ASN A 216 -5.71 10.90 -17.77
N ALA A 217 -5.18 9.89 -17.07
CA ALA A 217 -3.74 9.58 -17.14
C ALA A 217 -3.44 8.96 -18.51
N ILE A 218 -2.48 9.53 -19.22
CA ILE A 218 -2.13 9.09 -20.58
C ILE A 218 -0.87 8.25 -20.64
N GLY A 219 -0.19 8.03 -19.53
CA GLY A 219 1.01 7.18 -19.46
C GLY A 219 1.78 7.33 -18.15
N SER A 220 2.77 6.47 -17.96
CA SER A 220 3.75 6.53 -16.88
C SER A 220 5.17 6.64 -17.43
N ILE A 221 6.07 7.28 -16.70
CA ILE A 221 7.48 7.32 -17.06
C ILE A 221 8.11 5.94 -16.88
N LEU A 222 7.80 5.27 -15.79
CA LEU A 222 8.28 3.92 -15.46
C LEU A 222 7.10 2.95 -15.37
N LEU A 223 7.29 1.73 -15.84
CA LEU A 223 6.40 0.60 -15.53
C LEU A 223 6.79 0.01 -14.18
N ASP A 224 8.07 -0.29 -14.02
CA ASP A 224 8.67 -0.72 -12.77
C ASP A 224 9.49 0.46 -12.20
N PRO A 225 9.15 0.98 -11.01
CA PRO A 225 9.83 2.13 -10.44
C PRO A 225 11.28 1.88 -10.04
N GLU A 226 11.72 0.62 -9.99
CA GLU A 226 13.09 0.23 -9.65
C GLU A 226 14.01 0.15 -10.89
N LEU A 227 13.44 0.14 -12.09
CA LEU A 227 14.17 0.05 -13.35
C LEU A 227 14.25 1.41 -14.05
N PRO A 228 15.46 1.87 -14.44
CA PRO A 228 15.58 3.11 -15.21
C PRO A 228 14.89 2.97 -16.58
N PRO A 229 14.25 4.03 -17.09
CA PRO A 229 13.62 3.97 -18.40
C PRO A 229 14.67 3.88 -19.49
N SER A 230 14.36 3.12 -20.56
CA SER A 230 15.20 3.09 -21.75
C SER A 230 15.18 4.45 -22.47
N PRO A 231 16.22 4.79 -23.28
CA PRO A 231 16.20 6.01 -24.10
C PRO A 231 14.98 6.08 -25.03
N GLN A 232 14.56 4.96 -25.62
CA GLN A 232 13.38 4.90 -26.46
C GLN A 232 12.10 5.23 -25.68
N ARG A 233 12.01 4.76 -24.43
CA ARG A 233 10.87 5.09 -23.57
C ARG A 233 10.81 6.60 -23.28
N ILE A 234 11.95 7.22 -22.98
CA ILE A 234 12.00 8.67 -22.76
C ILE A 234 11.50 9.42 -24.00
N ILE A 235 11.94 9.02 -25.20
CA ILE A 235 11.49 9.63 -26.47
C ILE A 235 9.97 9.45 -26.64
N LYS A 236 9.45 8.25 -26.44
CA LYS A 236 8.00 7.97 -26.54
C LYS A 236 7.20 8.85 -25.58
N ILE A 237 7.63 9.01 -24.34
CA ILE A 237 6.95 9.85 -23.35
C ILE A 237 6.99 11.34 -23.75
N ARG A 238 8.12 11.84 -24.23
CA ARG A 238 8.24 13.21 -24.76
C ARG A 238 7.26 13.45 -25.90
N THR A 239 7.24 12.56 -26.89
CA THR A 239 6.29 12.62 -28.01
C THR A 239 4.84 12.63 -27.53
N LYS A 240 4.52 11.85 -26.51
CA LYS A 240 3.19 11.80 -25.91
C LYS A 240 2.81 13.10 -25.20
N ILE A 241 3.73 13.69 -24.45
CA ILE A 241 3.56 15.01 -23.82
C ILE A 241 3.15 16.05 -24.87
N GLU A 242 3.87 16.08 -25.99
CA GLU A 242 3.62 17.05 -27.07
C GLU A 242 2.31 16.78 -27.81
N ASN A 243 2.11 15.55 -28.29
CA ASN A 243 0.97 15.20 -29.15
C ASN A 243 -0.37 15.26 -28.42
N LEU A 244 -0.42 14.78 -27.16
CA LEU A 244 -1.64 14.75 -26.36
C LEU A 244 -1.78 15.97 -25.45
N LYS A 245 -0.86 16.94 -25.57
CA LYS A 245 -0.88 18.20 -24.80
C LYS A 245 -1.05 17.94 -23.29
N ALA A 246 -0.23 17.04 -22.75
CA ALA A 246 -0.23 16.76 -21.33
C ALA A 246 -0.07 18.06 -20.52
N HIS A 247 -0.93 18.26 -19.53
CA HIS A 247 -0.90 19.46 -18.69
C HIS A 247 0.14 19.36 -17.59
N CYS A 248 0.35 18.15 -17.05
CA CYS A 248 1.24 17.92 -15.94
C CYS A 248 1.99 16.60 -16.09
N VAL A 249 3.22 16.58 -15.56
CA VAL A 249 3.97 15.37 -15.21
C VAL A 249 4.09 15.33 -13.70
N PHE A 250 3.75 14.20 -13.11
CA PHE A 250 3.82 14.03 -11.66
C PHE A 250 5.07 13.23 -11.26
N LYS A 251 5.78 13.73 -10.23
CA LYS A 251 6.88 13.04 -9.57
C LYS A 251 6.42 12.45 -8.24
N GLU A 252 7.23 11.55 -7.70
CA GLU A 252 6.98 10.90 -6.41
C GLU A 252 8.12 11.15 -5.42
N PRO A 253 7.82 11.34 -4.11
CA PRO A 253 8.84 11.61 -3.09
C PRO A 253 9.84 10.45 -2.87
N GLN A 254 9.46 9.21 -3.24
CA GLN A 254 10.26 8.01 -3.09
C GLN A 254 11.44 7.96 -4.07
N PHE A 255 11.39 8.74 -5.15
CA PHE A 255 12.34 8.62 -6.27
C PHE A 255 13.07 9.92 -6.58
N LYS A 256 14.25 9.79 -7.22
CA LYS A 256 15.08 10.94 -7.59
C LYS A 256 14.47 11.71 -8.76
N ALA A 257 14.43 13.03 -8.66
CA ALA A 257 13.85 13.91 -9.68
C ALA A 257 14.62 13.94 -11.03
N LYS A 258 15.83 13.37 -11.12
CA LYS A 258 16.68 13.43 -12.33
C LYS A 258 15.96 12.90 -13.58
N ILE A 259 15.20 11.82 -13.47
CA ILE A 259 14.46 11.21 -14.59
C ILE A 259 13.38 12.17 -15.08
N ILE A 260 12.66 12.82 -14.17
CA ILE A 260 11.64 13.82 -14.52
C ILE A 260 12.27 14.95 -15.34
N ASN A 261 13.36 15.52 -14.87
CA ASN A 261 14.05 16.61 -15.58
C ASN A 261 14.46 16.20 -16.99
N THR A 262 14.93 14.96 -17.16
CA THR A 262 15.27 14.44 -18.49
C THR A 262 14.03 14.32 -19.38
N VAL A 263 12.89 13.87 -18.85
CA VAL A 263 11.65 13.68 -19.63
C VAL A 263 11.07 15.03 -20.09
N ILE A 264 11.09 16.05 -19.22
CA ILE A 264 10.47 17.35 -19.50
C ILE A 264 11.41 18.36 -20.16
N GLU A 265 12.69 18.01 -20.37
CA GLU A 265 13.68 18.91 -20.97
C GLU A 265 13.21 19.47 -22.33
N GLY A 266 13.19 20.79 -22.46
CA GLY A 266 12.72 21.49 -23.65
C GLY A 266 11.17 21.66 -23.73
N SER A 267 10.41 21.24 -22.70
CA SER A 267 8.98 21.48 -22.61
C SER A 267 8.64 22.46 -21.48
N GLU A 268 7.50 23.14 -21.60
CA GLU A 268 6.96 24.02 -20.55
C GLU A 268 5.93 23.30 -19.65
N ILE A 269 5.93 21.96 -19.66
CA ILE A 269 4.97 21.17 -18.90
C ILE A 269 5.17 21.37 -17.39
N LYS A 270 4.08 21.48 -16.66
CA LYS A 270 4.14 21.63 -15.20
C LYS A 270 4.52 20.32 -14.51
N VAL A 271 5.22 20.45 -13.39
CA VAL A 271 5.60 19.30 -12.54
C VAL A 271 4.82 19.35 -11.23
N GLY A 272 3.96 18.37 -11.01
CA GLY A 272 3.27 18.15 -9.75
C GLY A 272 3.93 17.06 -8.90
N ILE A 273 3.32 16.76 -7.75
CA ILE A 273 3.71 15.67 -6.87
C ILE A 273 2.49 14.77 -6.66
N LEU A 274 2.62 13.47 -6.92
CA LEU A 274 1.68 12.46 -6.45
C LEU A 274 2.43 11.47 -5.57
N ASP A 275 1.79 10.99 -4.52
CA ASP A 275 2.43 10.08 -3.56
C ASP A 275 1.44 8.98 -3.19
N PRO A 276 1.63 7.74 -3.66
CA PRO A 276 0.69 6.65 -3.40
C PRO A 276 0.80 6.08 -1.98
N LEU A 277 1.83 6.51 -1.22
CA LEU A 277 2.15 6.00 0.10
C LEU A 277 2.01 7.05 1.22
N GLY A 278 1.89 8.35 0.86
CA GLY A 278 1.81 9.43 1.84
C GLY A 278 3.08 9.60 2.66
N ALA A 279 4.24 9.69 2.00
CA ALA A 279 5.57 9.76 2.65
C ALA A 279 5.65 10.86 3.70
N ASN A 280 5.05 12.02 3.42
CA ASN A 280 5.08 13.20 4.28
C ASN A 280 3.87 13.32 5.24
N ILE A 281 2.95 12.35 5.23
CA ILE A 281 1.82 12.33 6.14
C ILE A 281 2.20 11.50 7.38
N GLU A 282 1.91 12.03 8.57
CA GLU A 282 2.17 11.29 9.82
C GLU A 282 1.34 10.00 9.88
N PRO A 283 1.95 8.86 10.29
CA PRO A 283 1.24 7.61 10.46
C PRO A 283 0.13 7.73 11.51
N GLY A 284 -1.03 7.15 11.25
CA GLY A 284 -2.15 7.18 12.19
C GLY A 284 -3.48 6.83 11.51
N PRO A 285 -4.58 6.77 12.27
CA PRO A 285 -5.87 6.32 11.75
C PRO A 285 -6.48 7.22 10.67
N GLU A 286 -6.11 8.50 10.61
CA GLU A 286 -6.61 9.47 9.62
C GLU A 286 -5.69 9.59 8.39
N MET A 287 -4.52 8.95 8.41
CA MET A 287 -3.50 9.08 7.36
C MET A 287 -4.06 8.70 5.98
N TYR A 288 -4.85 7.63 5.87
CA TYR A 288 -5.44 7.19 4.62
C TYR A 288 -6.40 8.23 4.01
N LEU A 289 -7.22 8.86 4.83
CA LEU A 289 -8.12 9.93 4.38
C LEU A 289 -7.32 11.14 3.86
N ASN A 290 -6.27 11.51 4.57
CA ASN A 290 -5.38 12.59 4.18
C ASN A 290 -4.63 12.24 2.88
N LEU A 291 -4.21 10.99 2.70
CA LEU A 291 -3.58 10.52 1.45
C LEU A 291 -4.48 10.75 0.24
N LEU A 292 -5.74 10.31 0.28
CA LEU A 292 -6.67 10.49 -0.83
C LEU A 292 -6.99 11.98 -1.07
N ASN A 293 -7.12 12.77 -0.02
CA ASN A 293 -7.29 14.23 -0.13
C ASN A 293 -6.08 14.89 -0.80
N ASP A 294 -4.86 14.51 -0.41
CA ASP A 294 -3.64 15.07 -0.98
C ASP A 294 -3.47 14.70 -2.45
N LEU A 295 -3.82 13.47 -2.85
CA LEU A 295 -3.85 13.08 -4.26
C LEU A 295 -4.81 13.98 -5.05
N SER A 296 -6.03 14.17 -4.58
CA SER A 296 -7.02 15.04 -5.23
C SER A 296 -6.53 16.49 -5.30
N LYS A 297 -6.03 17.04 -4.19
CA LYS A 297 -5.52 18.42 -4.13
C LYS A 297 -4.33 18.66 -5.07
N ASN A 298 -3.41 17.71 -5.12
CA ASN A 298 -2.22 17.83 -5.97
C ASN A 298 -2.57 17.70 -7.46
N LEU A 299 -3.50 16.80 -7.82
CA LEU A 299 -4.05 16.71 -9.17
C LEU A 299 -4.74 18.00 -9.58
N THR A 300 -5.69 18.49 -8.79
CA THR A 300 -6.42 19.73 -9.10
C THR A 300 -5.47 20.92 -9.13
N GLY A 301 -4.53 21.03 -8.21
CA GLY A 301 -3.55 22.13 -8.18
C GLY A 301 -2.68 22.22 -9.41
N CYS A 302 -2.33 21.10 -10.05
CA CYS A 302 -1.53 21.09 -11.28
C CYS A 302 -2.41 21.20 -12.53
N LEU A 303 -3.55 20.53 -12.58
CA LEU A 303 -4.37 20.38 -13.79
C LEU A 303 -5.39 21.50 -14.00
N SER A 304 -5.74 22.29 -12.98
CA SER A 304 -6.75 23.37 -13.09
C SER A 304 -6.22 24.67 -13.70
N LEU A 305 -4.92 24.80 -13.91
CA LEU A 305 -4.28 26.04 -14.37
C LEU A 305 -4.14 26.12 -15.89
#